data_60a9266cd4f41a13437cc1900343c303
#
_entry.id   60a9266cd4f41a13437cc1900343c303
#
_cell.length_a   1.000
_cell.length_b   1.000
_cell.length_c   1.000
_cell.angle_alpha   90.00
_cell.angle_beta   90.00
_cell.angle_gamma   90.00
#
_symmetry.space_group_name_H-M   'P 1'
#
loop_
_entity.id
_entity.type
_entity.pdbx_description
1 polymer ?
#
loop_
_entity_poly.entity_id
_entity_poly.type
_entity_poly.pdbx_seq_one_letter_code
_entity_poly.pdbx_strand_id
1 'polypeptide(L)'
;RFQFMAAPYGIIPRDAVEQAAWPALRGQIFWEASEIMLRLVRGDTICSDDIRSTILTRENFRSDEDWGAVQNAKGTTDDTIEIPRRYVFEEIKSIPQEWDRTKLNLVLGSHEPSLQEHVNKFLPVQVFNLSITPPEIIEATHERMSACYHSDGGPWQRHMMPRTVMVFVNEEEGLTPEQRSDAAKQESEAALASYWKALEGTLDPSKVEKASDNAVIGNAEEIAAQIRE
;
A
#
# COMPACT_ATOMS: atom_id res chain seq x y z
N ARG A 1 13.49 6.08 15.21
CA ARG A 1 13.09 5.05 14.27
C ARG A 1 12.63 5.73 12.99
N PHE A 2 13.07 5.23 11.85
CA PHE A 2 12.60 5.70 10.55
C PHE A 2 11.57 4.72 10.03
N GLN A 3 10.42 5.25 9.63
CA GLN A 3 9.37 4.49 8.95
C GLN A 3 9.42 4.83 7.47
N PHE A 4 9.59 3.84 6.63
CA PHE A 4 9.63 4.01 5.19
C PHE A 4 8.41 3.35 4.56
N MET A 5 7.64 4.12 3.81
CA MET A 5 6.50 3.64 3.03
C MET A 5 6.74 3.95 1.57
N ALA A 6 6.78 2.92 0.74
CA ALA A 6 6.86 3.06 -0.70
C ALA A 6 5.47 3.00 -1.34
N ALA A 7 5.25 3.83 -2.34
CA ALA A 7 4.05 3.82 -3.15
C ALA A 7 4.40 4.05 -4.63
N PRO A 8 3.68 3.45 -5.59
CA PRO A 8 4.00 3.52 -7.01
C PRO A 8 3.59 4.86 -7.66
N TYR A 9 3.45 5.91 -6.88
CA TYR A 9 3.04 7.23 -7.36
C TYR A 9 4.24 8.00 -7.92
N GLY A 10 4.04 8.66 -9.06
CA GLY A 10 5.06 9.50 -9.70
C GLY A 10 5.87 8.81 -10.79
N ILE A 11 5.63 7.54 -11.09
CA ILE A 11 6.20 6.88 -12.25
C ILE A 11 5.30 7.15 -13.46
N ILE A 12 5.89 7.63 -14.55
CA ILE A 12 5.18 7.98 -15.79
C ILE A 12 5.46 6.92 -16.86
N PRO A 13 4.43 6.47 -17.61
CA PRO A 13 4.65 5.59 -18.77
C PRO A 13 5.62 6.20 -19.78
N ARG A 14 6.51 5.40 -20.35
CA ARG A 14 7.53 5.85 -21.32
C ARG A 14 7.01 5.94 -22.75
N ASP A 15 6.03 5.10 -23.08
CA ASP A 15 5.49 4.93 -24.43
C ASP A 15 4.02 4.46 -24.41
N ALA A 16 3.46 4.25 -25.59
CA ALA A 16 2.06 3.83 -25.75
C ALA A 16 1.80 2.41 -25.19
N VAL A 17 2.79 1.53 -25.20
CA VAL A 17 2.66 0.17 -24.66
C VAL A 17 2.56 0.24 -23.13
N GLU A 18 3.46 0.95 -22.50
CA GLU A 18 3.39 1.18 -21.04
C GLU A 18 2.13 1.92 -20.63
N GLN A 19 1.67 2.88 -21.43
CA GLN A 19 0.42 3.61 -21.14
C GLN A 19 -0.79 2.66 -21.18
N ALA A 20 -0.89 1.80 -22.19
CA ALA A 20 -1.96 0.80 -22.28
C ALA A 20 -1.86 -0.25 -21.17
N ALA A 21 -0.64 -0.67 -20.83
CA ALA A 21 -0.36 -1.65 -19.79
C ALA A 21 -0.45 -1.09 -18.36
N TRP A 22 -0.60 0.24 -18.17
CA TRP A 22 -0.43 0.90 -16.90
C TRP A 22 -1.26 0.32 -15.74
N PRO A 23 -2.52 -0.10 -15.92
CA PRO A 23 -3.30 -0.71 -14.84
C PRO A 23 -2.64 -1.93 -14.19
N ALA A 24 -1.97 -2.76 -15.00
CA ALA A 24 -1.24 -3.95 -14.55
C ALA A 24 0.23 -3.64 -14.22
N LEU A 25 0.90 -2.86 -15.05
CA LEU A 25 2.31 -2.55 -14.95
C LEU A 25 2.67 -1.81 -13.66
N ARG A 26 1.80 -0.94 -13.18
CA ARG A 26 1.98 -0.19 -11.92
C ARG A 26 2.27 -1.10 -10.73
N GLY A 27 1.53 -2.21 -10.61
CA GLY A 27 1.74 -3.20 -9.55
C GLY A 27 3.07 -3.92 -9.69
N GLN A 28 3.46 -4.29 -10.90
CA GLN A 28 4.73 -4.97 -11.19
C GLN A 28 5.93 -4.07 -10.89
N ILE A 29 5.87 -2.79 -11.27
CA ILE A 29 6.91 -1.82 -10.96
C ILE A 29 7.05 -1.63 -9.45
N PHE A 30 5.94 -1.59 -8.71
CA PHE A 30 5.98 -1.48 -7.26
C PHE A 30 6.62 -2.70 -6.60
N TRP A 31 6.32 -3.90 -7.11
CA TRP A 31 6.95 -5.13 -6.66
C TRP A 31 8.47 -5.10 -6.88
N GLU A 32 8.91 -4.80 -8.09
CA GLU A 32 10.31 -4.69 -8.45
C GLU A 32 11.05 -3.65 -7.60
N ALA A 33 10.49 -2.44 -7.48
CA ALA A 33 11.06 -1.38 -6.66
C ALA A 33 11.19 -1.78 -5.17
N SER A 34 10.21 -2.50 -4.65
CA SER A 34 10.24 -3.00 -3.26
C SER A 34 11.35 -4.01 -3.06
N GLU A 35 11.54 -4.94 -3.99
CA GLU A 35 12.63 -5.92 -3.94
C GLU A 35 14.01 -5.25 -4.01
N ILE A 36 14.22 -4.37 -4.99
CA ILE A 36 15.47 -3.63 -5.16
C ILE A 36 15.83 -2.88 -3.88
N MET A 37 14.87 -2.13 -3.36
CA MET A 37 15.07 -1.35 -2.12
C MET A 37 15.45 -2.25 -0.95
N LEU A 38 14.73 -3.36 -0.74
CA LEU A 38 14.98 -4.26 0.39
C LEU A 38 16.34 -4.95 0.28
N ARG A 39 16.73 -5.37 -0.91
CA ARG A 39 18.04 -5.96 -1.16
C ARG A 39 19.17 -4.97 -0.89
N LEU A 40 19.04 -3.73 -1.36
CA LEU A 40 20.01 -2.66 -1.07
C LEU A 40 20.07 -2.32 0.43
N VAL A 41 18.92 -2.24 1.09
CA VAL A 41 18.83 -2.01 2.54
C VAL A 41 19.47 -3.17 3.31
N ARG A 42 19.28 -4.42 2.87
CA ARG A 42 19.93 -5.59 3.44
C ARG A 42 21.46 -5.55 3.30
N GLY A 43 21.96 -4.81 2.31
CA GLY A 43 23.40 -4.65 2.03
C GLY A 43 23.88 -5.45 0.83
N ASP A 44 22.94 -5.92 0.00
CA ASP A 44 23.29 -6.62 -1.24
C ASP A 44 23.92 -5.62 -2.24
N THR A 45 24.77 -6.18 -3.06
CA THR A 45 25.19 -5.57 -4.33
C THR A 45 24.36 -6.21 -5.43
N ILE A 46 23.70 -5.43 -6.26
CA ILE A 46 22.80 -5.93 -7.31
C ILE A 46 23.14 -5.33 -8.67
N CYS A 47 22.92 -6.09 -9.73
CA CYS A 47 22.98 -5.63 -11.12
C CYS A 47 21.60 -5.74 -11.79
N SER A 48 21.45 -5.15 -12.99
CA SER A 48 20.18 -5.19 -13.72
C SER A 48 19.73 -6.63 -14.04
N ASP A 49 20.68 -7.56 -14.19
CA ASP A 49 20.38 -8.96 -14.53
C ASP A 49 19.82 -9.76 -13.33
N ASP A 50 20.00 -9.27 -12.11
CA ASP A 50 19.40 -9.84 -10.90
C ASP A 50 17.88 -9.52 -10.81
N ILE A 51 17.40 -8.56 -11.59
CA ILE A 51 16.03 -8.07 -11.56
C ILE A 51 15.29 -8.69 -12.74
N ARG A 52 14.14 -9.29 -12.46
CA ARG A 52 13.29 -9.89 -13.50
C ARG A 52 12.80 -8.82 -14.46
N SER A 53 12.75 -9.14 -15.76
CA SER A 53 11.94 -8.38 -16.70
C SER A 53 10.45 -8.60 -16.38
N THR A 54 9.65 -7.56 -16.58
CA THR A 54 8.20 -7.65 -16.41
C THR A 54 7.59 -8.32 -17.61
N ILE A 55 6.96 -9.47 -17.41
CA ILE A 55 6.19 -10.19 -18.44
C ILE A 55 4.73 -10.02 -18.12
N LEU A 56 3.98 -9.45 -19.05
CA LEU A 56 2.53 -9.29 -18.94
C LEU A 56 1.82 -10.39 -19.74
N THR A 57 0.74 -10.88 -19.14
CA THR A 57 -0.19 -11.84 -19.73
C THR A 57 -1.61 -11.31 -19.61
N ARG A 58 -2.56 -11.94 -20.30
CA ARG A 58 -4.00 -11.61 -20.16
C ARG A 58 -4.48 -11.59 -18.69
N GLU A 59 -3.95 -12.46 -17.86
CA GLU A 59 -4.34 -12.60 -16.45
C GLU A 59 -4.02 -11.37 -15.59
N ASN A 60 -3.10 -10.52 -16.06
CA ASN A 60 -2.76 -9.28 -15.35
C ASN A 60 -3.81 -8.17 -15.56
N PHE A 61 -4.81 -8.39 -16.43
CA PHE A 61 -5.81 -7.40 -16.81
C PHE A 61 -7.22 -7.82 -16.41
N ARG A 62 -8.08 -6.85 -16.15
CA ARG A 62 -9.47 -7.09 -15.73
C ARG A 62 -10.36 -7.53 -16.88
N SER A 63 -10.04 -7.14 -18.11
CA SER A 63 -10.84 -7.42 -19.32
C SER A 63 -9.99 -7.81 -20.53
N ASP A 64 -10.60 -8.47 -21.51
CA ASP A 64 -9.98 -8.76 -22.80
C ASP A 64 -9.71 -7.49 -23.59
N GLU A 65 -10.53 -6.46 -23.38
CA GLU A 65 -10.37 -5.16 -24.02
C GLU A 65 -9.07 -4.48 -23.56
N ASP A 66 -8.79 -4.47 -22.24
CA ASP A 66 -7.56 -3.92 -21.70
C ASP A 66 -6.33 -4.65 -22.24
N TRP A 67 -6.37 -5.99 -22.28
CA TRP A 67 -5.30 -6.79 -22.85
C TRP A 67 -5.12 -6.53 -24.36
N GLY A 68 -6.22 -6.49 -25.11
CA GLY A 68 -6.21 -6.17 -26.55
C GLY A 68 -5.63 -4.78 -26.82
N ALA A 69 -5.86 -3.79 -25.96
CA ALA A 69 -5.25 -2.48 -26.08
C ALA A 69 -3.72 -2.53 -25.98
N VAL A 70 -3.17 -3.35 -25.09
CA VAL A 70 -1.71 -3.55 -24.96
C VAL A 70 -1.14 -4.26 -26.18
N GLN A 71 -1.80 -5.33 -26.65
CA GLN A 71 -1.40 -6.04 -27.85
C GLN A 71 -1.39 -5.13 -29.08
N ASN A 72 -2.42 -4.31 -29.24
CA ASN A 72 -2.51 -3.31 -30.33
C ASN A 72 -1.40 -2.27 -30.24
N ALA A 73 -1.13 -1.72 -29.05
CA ALA A 73 -0.05 -0.76 -28.85
C ALA A 73 1.34 -1.36 -29.15
N LYS A 74 1.53 -2.64 -28.86
CA LYS A 74 2.77 -3.37 -29.15
C LYS A 74 2.86 -3.84 -30.61
N GLY A 75 1.71 -3.95 -31.31
CA GLY A 75 1.64 -4.49 -32.67
C GLY A 75 1.85 -6.02 -32.72
N THR A 76 1.36 -6.75 -31.73
CA THR A 76 1.48 -8.21 -31.62
C THR A 76 0.15 -8.85 -31.22
N THR A 77 0.05 -10.17 -31.43
CA THR A 77 -1.04 -11.01 -30.90
C THR A 77 -0.52 -12.08 -29.95
N ASP A 78 0.71 -11.93 -29.47
CA ASP A 78 1.32 -12.89 -28.56
C ASP A 78 0.58 -12.95 -27.22
N ASP A 79 0.58 -14.12 -26.59
CA ASP A 79 -0.03 -14.35 -25.27
C ASP A 79 0.80 -13.73 -24.11
N THR A 80 2.03 -13.31 -24.41
CA THR A 80 2.93 -12.67 -23.47
C THR A 80 3.58 -11.44 -24.08
N ILE A 81 3.70 -10.37 -23.30
CA ILE A 81 4.37 -9.14 -23.71
C ILE A 81 5.43 -8.80 -22.68
N GLU A 82 6.68 -8.82 -23.08
CA GLU A 82 7.79 -8.37 -22.25
C GLU A 82 7.88 -6.84 -22.29
N ILE A 83 7.91 -6.23 -21.09
CA ILE A 83 8.18 -4.81 -20.93
C ILE A 83 9.67 -4.64 -20.64
N PRO A 84 10.39 -3.88 -21.50
CA PRO A 84 11.83 -3.66 -21.32
C PRO A 84 12.12 -3.02 -19.96
N ARG A 85 13.22 -3.44 -19.33
CA ARG A 85 13.70 -2.88 -18.08
C ARG A 85 13.78 -1.35 -18.17
N ARG A 86 13.35 -0.69 -17.12
CA ARG A 86 13.37 0.79 -17.06
C ARG A 86 14.77 1.33 -16.79
N TYR A 87 15.52 0.62 -15.97
CA TYR A 87 16.87 1.00 -15.58
C TYR A 87 17.85 -0.12 -15.90
N VAL A 88 18.99 0.27 -16.47
CA VAL A 88 20.10 -0.64 -16.76
C VAL A 88 21.33 -0.11 -16.05
N PHE A 89 21.92 -0.94 -15.19
CA PHE A 89 23.12 -0.63 -14.42
C PHE A 89 23.96 -1.90 -14.25
N GLU A 90 25.27 -1.73 -14.17
CA GLU A 90 26.21 -2.84 -13.98
C GLU A 90 26.19 -3.32 -12.53
N GLU A 91 26.33 -2.39 -11.58
CA GLU A 91 26.34 -2.68 -10.16
C GLU A 91 25.86 -1.47 -9.35
N ILE A 92 24.95 -1.71 -8.40
CA ILE A 92 24.58 -0.74 -7.38
C ILE A 92 24.60 -1.36 -5.99
N LYS A 93 24.95 -0.54 -4.98
CA LYS A 93 24.95 -0.92 -3.55
C LYS A 93 24.66 0.29 -2.68
N SER A 94 24.21 0.05 -1.46
CA SER A 94 24.04 1.11 -0.46
C SER A 94 25.41 1.51 0.14
N ILE A 95 25.56 2.80 0.47
CA ILE A 95 26.76 3.33 1.14
C ILE A 95 26.31 4.11 2.37
N PRO A 96 26.82 3.78 3.58
CA PRO A 96 27.70 2.64 3.88
C PRO A 96 26.96 1.30 3.79
N GLN A 97 27.65 0.23 3.41
CA GLN A 97 27.06 -1.13 3.41
C GLN A 97 26.82 -1.65 4.84
N GLU A 98 27.71 -1.30 5.75
CA GLU A 98 27.60 -1.68 7.15
C GLU A 98 26.93 -0.58 7.95
N TRP A 99 25.76 -0.88 8.49
CA TRP A 99 25.02 -0.01 9.39
C TRP A 99 24.03 -0.85 10.24
N ASP A 100 23.59 -0.29 11.36
CA ASP A 100 22.70 -0.97 12.28
C ASP A 100 21.25 -0.99 11.76
N ARG A 101 20.87 -2.05 11.08
CA ARG A 101 19.55 -2.26 10.49
C ARG A 101 18.44 -2.44 11.51
N THR A 102 18.79 -2.76 12.77
CA THR A 102 17.78 -2.89 13.85
C THR A 102 17.07 -1.58 14.18
N LYS A 103 17.64 -0.46 13.75
CA LYS A 103 17.03 0.87 13.89
C LYS A 103 16.00 1.19 12.82
N LEU A 104 15.93 0.40 11.76
CA LEU A 104 14.99 0.58 10.68
C LEU A 104 13.69 -0.19 10.97
N ASN A 105 12.57 0.47 10.78
CA ASN A 105 11.25 -0.13 10.82
C ASN A 105 10.63 0.00 9.43
N LEU A 106 10.52 -1.12 8.73
CA LEU A 106 9.98 -1.18 7.37
C LEU A 106 8.50 -1.51 7.43
N VAL A 107 7.70 -0.77 6.67
CA VAL A 107 6.25 -0.96 6.61
C VAL A 107 5.79 -0.90 5.16
N LEU A 108 5.06 -1.92 4.72
CA LEU A 108 4.48 -2.03 3.39
C LEU A 108 3.04 -1.52 3.39
N GLY A 109 2.73 -0.57 2.51
CA GLY A 109 1.38 -0.06 2.28
C GLY A 109 0.63 -0.82 1.18
N SER A 110 0.68 -2.15 1.19
CA SER A 110 -0.01 -3.00 0.22
C SER A 110 -0.68 -4.19 0.88
N HIS A 111 -1.90 -4.51 0.42
CA HIS A 111 -2.67 -5.69 0.83
C HIS A 111 -2.57 -6.85 -0.16
N GLU A 112 -1.65 -6.76 -1.13
CA GLU A 112 -1.36 -7.88 -2.03
C GLU A 112 -0.64 -9.00 -1.26
N PRO A 113 -1.27 -10.20 -1.08
CA PRO A 113 -0.74 -11.26 -0.25
C PRO A 113 0.64 -11.73 -0.68
N SER A 114 0.81 -11.96 -1.98
CA SER A 114 2.06 -12.46 -2.54
C SER A 114 3.21 -11.46 -2.38
N LEU A 115 2.93 -10.15 -2.43
CA LEU A 115 3.93 -9.12 -2.17
C LEU A 115 4.33 -9.07 -0.68
N GLN A 116 3.38 -9.21 0.24
CA GLN A 116 3.67 -9.26 1.69
C GLN A 116 4.59 -10.43 2.04
N GLU A 117 4.32 -11.61 1.47
CA GLU A 117 5.17 -12.79 1.62
C GLU A 117 6.55 -12.59 0.98
N HIS A 118 6.57 -12.00 -0.23
CA HIS A 118 7.80 -11.80 -0.98
C HIS A 118 8.77 -10.84 -0.25
N VAL A 119 8.31 -9.69 0.21
CA VAL A 119 9.16 -8.71 0.89
C VAL A 119 9.74 -9.26 2.21
N ASN A 120 9.00 -10.11 2.90
CA ASN A 120 9.45 -10.77 4.12
C ASN A 120 10.47 -11.90 3.90
N LYS A 121 10.83 -12.24 2.66
CA LYS A 121 11.99 -13.09 2.35
C LYS A 121 13.32 -12.35 2.47
N PHE A 122 13.31 -11.03 2.49
CA PHE A 122 14.51 -10.19 2.51
C PHE A 122 14.79 -9.57 3.88
N LEU A 123 13.79 -8.96 4.49
CA LEU A 123 13.89 -8.24 5.76
C LEU A 123 12.53 -8.23 6.47
N PRO A 124 12.50 -7.98 7.79
CA PRO A 124 11.25 -7.79 8.52
C PRO A 124 10.48 -6.58 7.98
N VAL A 125 9.34 -6.82 7.34
CA VAL A 125 8.48 -5.76 6.79
C VAL A 125 7.09 -5.89 7.40
N GLN A 126 6.65 -4.86 8.10
CA GLN A 126 5.31 -4.74 8.68
C GLN A 126 4.28 -4.35 7.61
N VAL A 127 2.99 -4.43 7.93
CA VAL A 127 1.91 -4.06 7.00
C VAL A 127 1.12 -2.89 7.55
N PHE A 128 0.96 -1.85 6.72
CA PHE A 128 0.16 -0.68 7.05
C PHE A 128 -1.27 -0.84 6.56
N ASN A 129 -2.23 -0.57 7.44
CA ASN A 129 -3.64 -0.59 7.12
C ASN A 129 -4.16 0.84 6.96
N LEU A 130 -4.86 1.11 5.86
CA LEU A 130 -5.60 2.35 5.69
C LEU A 130 -6.89 2.31 6.51
N SER A 131 -7.46 3.48 6.78
CA SER A 131 -8.79 3.61 7.42
C SER A 131 -9.89 2.84 6.67
N ILE A 132 -9.74 2.71 5.35
CA ILE A 132 -10.66 1.99 4.46
C ILE A 132 -10.43 0.47 4.42
N THR A 133 -9.40 -0.06 5.10
CA THR A 133 -9.12 -1.51 5.07
C THR A 133 -10.18 -2.26 5.88
N PRO A 134 -10.94 -3.18 5.26
CA PRO A 134 -11.96 -3.94 5.95
C PRO A 134 -11.38 -4.84 7.05
N PRO A 135 -12.11 -5.09 8.15
CA PRO A 135 -11.65 -5.93 9.26
C PRO A 135 -11.23 -7.33 8.82
N GLU A 136 -11.98 -7.96 7.93
CA GLU A 136 -11.67 -9.29 7.39
C GLU A 136 -10.32 -9.35 6.64
N ILE A 137 -9.94 -8.27 5.96
CA ILE A 137 -8.62 -8.16 5.31
C ILE A 137 -7.51 -7.99 6.36
N ILE A 138 -7.79 -7.26 7.43
CA ILE A 138 -6.84 -7.09 8.55
C ILE A 138 -6.59 -8.44 9.22
N GLU A 139 -7.64 -9.22 9.51
CA GLU A 139 -7.51 -10.54 10.13
C GLU A 139 -6.78 -11.54 9.22
N ALA A 140 -7.15 -11.62 7.95
CA ALA A 140 -6.47 -12.46 6.96
C ALA A 140 -4.98 -12.07 6.80
N THR A 141 -4.66 -10.77 6.88
CA THR A 141 -3.29 -10.28 6.88
C THR A 141 -2.55 -10.69 8.14
N HIS A 142 -3.18 -10.57 9.31
CA HIS A 142 -2.59 -11.00 10.58
C HIS A 142 -2.23 -12.49 10.58
N GLU A 143 -3.14 -13.32 10.11
CA GLU A 143 -2.93 -14.77 10.00
C GLU A 143 -1.78 -15.11 9.05
N ARG A 144 -1.78 -14.54 7.84
CA ARG A 144 -0.70 -14.74 6.87
C ARG A 144 0.65 -14.28 7.38
N MET A 145 0.72 -13.07 7.96
CA MET A 145 1.97 -12.53 8.48
C MET A 145 2.51 -13.32 9.67
N SER A 146 1.64 -13.95 10.46
CA SER A 146 2.07 -14.88 11.52
C SER A 146 2.85 -16.08 10.99
N ALA A 147 2.61 -16.47 9.73
CA ALA A 147 3.28 -17.59 9.08
C ALA A 147 4.53 -17.19 8.28
N CYS A 148 4.59 -15.96 7.75
CA CYS A 148 5.62 -15.55 6.79
C CYS A 148 6.52 -14.39 7.25
N TYR A 149 6.28 -13.80 8.43
CA TYR A 149 7.10 -12.68 8.91
C TYR A 149 8.56 -13.08 9.07
N HIS A 150 9.48 -12.22 8.64
CA HIS A 150 10.90 -12.51 8.66
C HIS A 150 11.42 -12.70 10.09
N SER A 151 12.21 -13.75 10.30
CA SER A 151 12.68 -14.19 11.64
C SER A 151 13.47 -13.12 12.40
N ASP A 152 14.21 -12.27 11.71
CA ASP A 152 15.00 -11.19 12.33
C ASP A 152 14.12 -10.12 12.99
N GLY A 153 12.83 -10.06 12.65
CA GLY A 153 11.85 -9.20 13.28
C GLY A 153 11.27 -9.74 14.59
N GLY A 154 11.64 -10.95 14.97
CA GLY A 154 11.07 -11.69 16.09
C GLY A 154 9.67 -12.23 15.79
N PRO A 155 8.90 -12.64 16.80
CA PRO A 155 7.56 -13.16 16.61
C PRO A 155 6.61 -12.05 16.13
N TRP A 156 5.80 -12.38 15.14
CA TRP A 156 4.78 -11.46 14.65
C TRP A 156 3.77 -11.08 15.74
N GLN A 157 3.43 -9.81 15.81
CA GLN A 157 2.47 -9.30 16.77
C GLN A 157 1.50 -8.32 16.10
N ARG A 158 0.26 -8.23 16.60
CA ARG A 158 -0.79 -7.40 16.03
C ARG A 158 -0.43 -5.92 15.92
N HIS A 159 0.32 -5.37 16.87
CA HIS A 159 0.80 -3.99 16.81
C HIS A 159 1.75 -3.68 15.64
N MET A 160 2.25 -4.70 14.95
CA MET A 160 3.05 -4.56 13.73
C MET A 160 2.19 -4.28 12.48
N MET A 161 0.88 -4.14 12.69
CA MET A 161 -0.07 -3.67 11.68
C MET A 161 -0.64 -2.30 12.05
N PRO A 162 0.17 -1.22 11.96
CA PRO A 162 -0.33 0.13 12.22
C PRO A 162 -1.49 0.47 11.28
N ARG A 163 -2.47 1.21 11.79
CA ARG A 163 -3.66 1.61 11.06
C ARG A 163 -3.87 3.12 11.13
N THR A 164 -4.28 3.72 10.02
CA THR A 164 -4.84 5.07 10.04
C THR A 164 -6.28 5.00 10.52
N VAL A 165 -6.65 5.86 11.45
CA VAL A 165 -8.03 6.06 11.89
C VAL A 165 -8.36 7.54 11.75
N MET A 166 -9.52 7.85 11.18
CA MET A 166 -10.05 9.22 11.15
C MET A 166 -10.77 9.46 12.47
N VAL A 167 -10.43 10.54 13.17
CA VAL A 167 -11.02 10.89 14.45
C VAL A 167 -11.67 12.27 14.34
N PHE A 168 -12.96 12.35 14.67
CA PHE A 168 -13.73 13.59 14.73
C PHE A 168 -14.23 13.77 16.16
N VAL A 169 -13.64 14.71 16.86
CA VAL A 169 -13.96 14.99 18.27
C VAL A 169 -14.45 16.43 18.40
N ASN A 170 -15.54 16.62 19.14
CA ASN A 170 -15.99 17.96 19.53
C ASN A 170 -16.00 18.08 21.05
N GLU A 171 -15.34 19.12 21.55
CA GLU A 171 -15.23 19.47 22.99
C GLU A 171 -15.59 20.95 23.20
N GLU A 172 -16.48 21.51 22.39
CA GLU A 172 -16.88 22.91 22.48
C GLU A 172 -17.46 23.22 23.87
N GLU A 173 -16.97 24.31 24.48
CA GLU A 173 -17.43 24.76 25.78
C GLU A 173 -18.90 25.23 25.72
N GLY A 174 -19.68 24.87 26.75
CA GLY A 174 -21.09 25.24 26.86
C GLY A 174 -22.06 24.26 26.20
N LEU A 175 -21.58 23.27 25.44
CA LEU A 175 -22.43 22.19 24.90
C LEU A 175 -22.53 21.03 25.88
N THR A 176 -23.69 20.37 25.90
CA THR A 176 -23.83 19.07 26.60
C THR A 176 -23.07 17.96 25.89
N PRO A 177 -22.77 16.81 26.53
CA PRO A 177 -22.11 15.69 25.87
C PRO A 177 -22.86 15.24 24.60
N GLU A 178 -24.17 15.17 24.61
CA GLU A 178 -24.99 14.79 23.47
C GLU A 178 -24.85 15.82 22.32
N GLN A 179 -24.89 17.13 22.66
CA GLN A 179 -24.70 18.19 21.67
C GLN A 179 -23.31 18.17 21.03
N ARG A 180 -22.26 17.82 21.81
CA ARG A 180 -20.90 17.63 21.29
C ARG A 180 -20.83 16.47 20.31
N SER A 181 -21.47 15.34 20.66
CA SER A 181 -21.52 14.17 19.78
C SER A 181 -22.25 14.47 18.47
N ASP A 182 -23.36 15.18 18.52
CA ASP A 182 -24.10 15.61 17.34
C ASP A 182 -23.27 16.58 16.47
N ALA A 183 -22.58 17.53 17.08
CA ALA A 183 -21.68 18.44 16.37
C ALA A 183 -20.52 17.71 15.70
N ALA A 184 -19.85 16.78 16.40
CA ALA A 184 -18.79 15.96 15.84
C ALA A 184 -19.27 15.14 14.64
N LYS A 185 -20.50 14.62 14.70
CA LYS A 185 -21.11 13.88 13.59
C LYS A 185 -21.34 14.78 12.37
N GLN A 186 -21.89 15.94 12.55
CA GLN A 186 -22.11 16.91 11.45
C GLN A 186 -20.77 17.35 10.82
N GLU A 187 -19.76 17.63 11.64
CA GLU A 187 -18.41 17.98 11.19
C GLU A 187 -17.77 16.82 10.39
N SER A 188 -17.94 15.58 10.86
CA SER A 188 -17.41 14.40 10.18
C SER A 188 -18.06 14.19 8.82
N GLU A 189 -19.38 14.33 8.70
CA GLU A 189 -20.12 14.21 7.43
C GLU A 189 -19.62 15.23 6.40
N ALA A 190 -19.45 16.50 6.81
CA ALA A 190 -18.95 17.55 5.93
C ALA A 190 -17.50 17.33 5.50
N ALA A 191 -16.64 16.95 6.45
CA ALA A 191 -15.22 16.70 6.20
C ALA A 191 -15.02 15.47 5.30
N LEU A 192 -15.71 14.38 5.56
CA LEU A 192 -15.65 13.16 4.75
C LEU A 192 -16.18 13.41 3.33
N ALA A 193 -17.29 14.11 3.18
CA ALA A 193 -17.82 14.48 1.86
C ALA A 193 -16.79 15.30 1.05
N SER A 194 -16.12 16.27 1.69
CA SER A 194 -15.08 17.08 1.06
C SER A 194 -13.85 16.24 0.69
N TYR A 195 -13.41 15.35 1.58
CA TYR A 195 -12.27 14.46 1.36
C TYR A 195 -12.52 13.49 0.20
N TRP A 196 -13.70 12.87 0.16
CA TRP A 196 -14.06 11.95 -0.92
C TRP A 196 -14.18 12.65 -2.27
N LYS A 197 -14.73 13.86 -2.29
CA LYS A 197 -14.77 14.68 -3.50
C LYS A 197 -13.37 14.99 -4.04
N ALA A 198 -12.39 15.24 -3.15
CA ALA A 198 -11.02 15.49 -3.55
C ALA A 198 -10.31 14.22 -4.10
N LEU A 199 -10.81 13.03 -3.73
CA LEU A 199 -10.28 11.73 -4.20
C LEU A 199 -11.10 11.11 -5.34
N GLU A 200 -12.10 11.83 -5.85
CA GLU A 200 -12.94 11.39 -6.96
C GLU A 200 -12.08 11.04 -8.18
N GLY A 201 -12.29 9.86 -8.74
CA GLY A 201 -11.48 9.31 -9.85
C GLY A 201 -10.16 8.65 -9.45
N THR A 202 -9.75 8.72 -8.18
CA THR A 202 -8.53 8.05 -7.69
C THR A 202 -8.80 6.78 -6.91
N LEU A 203 -9.94 6.68 -6.25
CA LEU A 203 -10.38 5.53 -5.47
C LEU A 203 -11.66 4.92 -6.04
N ASP A 204 -11.81 3.62 -5.80
CA ASP A 204 -13.04 2.88 -6.09
C ASP A 204 -14.19 3.42 -5.20
N PRO A 205 -15.33 3.86 -5.77
CA PRO A 205 -16.45 4.38 -5.00
C PRO A 205 -16.96 3.45 -3.89
N SER A 206 -16.91 2.14 -4.12
CA SER A 206 -17.30 1.14 -3.11
C SER A 206 -16.40 1.13 -1.86
N LYS A 207 -15.16 1.60 -2.00
CA LYS A 207 -14.22 1.75 -0.88
C LYS A 207 -14.45 3.03 -0.10
N VAL A 208 -14.99 4.05 -0.77
CA VAL A 208 -15.33 5.35 -0.18
C VAL A 208 -16.47 5.20 0.83
N GLU A 209 -17.53 4.49 0.45
CA GLU A 209 -18.70 4.26 1.30
C GLU A 209 -18.32 3.55 2.62
N LYS A 210 -17.45 2.56 2.54
CA LYS A 210 -16.97 1.81 3.71
C LYS A 210 -15.98 2.57 4.61
N ALA A 211 -15.40 3.66 4.15
CA ALA A 211 -14.42 4.40 4.94
C ALA A 211 -15.07 5.25 6.04
N SER A 212 -16.30 5.69 5.83
CA SER A 212 -17.08 6.41 6.83
C SER A 212 -17.38 5.54 8.05
N ASP A 213 -17.58 4.23 7.83
CA ASP A 213 -17.88 3.25 8.88
C ASP A 213 -16.71 2.99 9.85
N ASN A 214 -15.51 3.41 9.46
CA ASN A 214 -14.28 3.22 10.24
C ASN A 214 -13.79 4.52 10.92
N ALA A 215 -14.55 5.60 10.84
CA ALA A 215 -14.24 6.83 11.56
C ALA A 215 -14.68 6.72 13.02
N VAL A 216 -13.85 7.26 13.91
CA VAL A 216 -14.15 7.38 15.34
C VAL A 216 -14.74 8.78 15.57
N ILE A 217 -15.99 8.86 15.99
CA ILE A 217 -16.76 10.11 16.03
C ILE A 217 -17.46 10.25 17.37
N GLY A 218 -17.40 11.45 17.97
CA GLY A 218 -18.10 11.75 19.22
C GLY A 218 -17.42 12.79 20.08
N ASN A 219 -17.81 12.85 21.37
CA ASN A 219 -17.09 13.58 22.40
C ASN A 219 -15.88 12.75 22.88
N ALA A 220 -15.00 13.34 23.72
CA ALA A 220 -13.76 12.68 24.15
C ALA A 220 -13.98 11.35 24.88
N GLU A 221 -15.05 11.21 25.65
CA GLU A 221 -15.35 9.97 26.37
C GLU A 221 -15.78 8.85 25.43
N GLU A 222 -16.62 9.16 24.48
CA GLU A 222 -17.06 8.22 23.43
C GLU A 222 -15.88 7.79 22.55
N ILE A 223 -15.03 8.73 22.12
CA ILE A 223 -13.81 8.44 21.37
C ILE A 223 -12.90 7.50 22.16
N ALA A 224 -12.68 7.79 23.44
CA ALA A 224 -11.85 6.95 24.30
C ALA A 224 -12.41 5.54 24.49
N ALA A 225 -13.73 5.38 24.49
CA ALA A 225 -14.38 4.08 24.53
C ALA A 225 -14.19 3.31 23.21
N GLN A 226 -14.46 3.96 22.07
CA GLN A 226 -14.31 3.36 20.72
C GLN A 226 -12.87 2.92 20.41
N ILE A 227 -11.85 3.62 20.93
CA ILE A 227 -10.44 3.23 20.73
C ILE A 227 -10.04 2.02 21.59
N ARG A 228 -10.74 1.74 22.69
CA ARG A 228 -10.43 0.61 23.58
C ARG A 228 -11.04 -0.70 23.13
N GLU A 229 -12.09 -0.66 22.34
CA GLU A 229 -12.71 -1.83 21.70
C GLU A 229 -11.88 -2.32 20.50
#